data_0dc0a24dfd1e1889b7a7984fc042f8c8
#
_entry.id   0dc0a24dfd1e1889b7a7984fc042f8c8
#
_cell.length_a   1.000
_cell.length_b   1.000
_cell.length_c   1.000
_cell.angle_alpha   90.00
_cell.angle_beta   90.00
_cell.angle_gamma   90.00
#
_symmetry.space_group_name_H-M   'P 1'
#
loop_
_entity.id
_entity.type
_entity.pdbx_description
1 polymer ?
#
loop_
_entity_poly.entity_id
_entity_poly.type
_entity_poly.pdbx_seq_one_letter_code
_entity_poly.pdbx_strand_id
1 'polypeptide(L)' 'MRGLADIHLDVRGGDIIVDLPGTSYTVTYHKPAVYPQLLATYLPGEDDPRTELTQAEFLARAWRLANEKARELDWIV' A
#
# COMPACT_ATOMS: atom_id res chain seq x y z
N MET A 1 0.48 -22.01 4.24
CA MET A 1 0.50 -21.46 3.79
C MET A 1 0.39 -20.45 3.65
N ARG A 2 0.71 -20.02 3.60
CA ARG A 2 0.74 -19.15 3.52
C ARG A 2 0.68 -18.34 2.82
N GLY A 3 0.85 -18.06 2.91
CA GLY A 3 0.81 -17.48 2.03
C GLY A 3 1.01 -16.23 1.49
N LEU A 4 0.49 -15.97 0.40
CA LEU A 4 0.66 -14.77 -0.25
C LEU A 4 0.12 -13.61 0.44
N ALA A 5 -0.41 -13.82 1.57
CA ALA A 5 -1.13 -12.75 2.18
C ALA A 5 -0.29 -11.86 3.05
N ASP A 6 1.00 -12.02 3.04
CA ASP A 6 1.83 -11.30 3.98
C ASP A 6 2.22 -9.92 3.47
N ILE A 7 1.23 -9.14 3.11
CA ILE A 7 1.46 -7.76 2.74
C ILE A 7 1.84 -6.99 3.99
N HIS A 8 2.96 -6.29 3.91
CA HIS A 8 3.52 -5.54 5.03
C HIS A 8 3.12 -4.08 4.93
N LEU A 9 2.78 -3.48 6.07
CA LEU A 9 2.38 -2.07 6.11
C LEU A 9 3.20 -1.35 7.17
N ASP A 10 3.73 -0.19 6.82
CA ASP A 10 4.55 0.61 7.71
C ASP A 10 4.11 2.07 7.62
N VAL A 11 4.15 2.77 8.75
CA VAL A 11 3.78 4.19 8.81
C VAL A 11 5.02 4.98 9.16
N ARG A 12 5.37 5.95 8.32
CA ARG A 12 6.55 6.79 8.54
C ARG A 12 6.20 8.24 8.29
N GLY A 13 6.15 9.03 9.34
CA GLY A 13 5.77 10.43 9.23
C GLY A 13 4.37 10.54 8.66
N GLY A 14 4.23 11.24 7.55
CA GLY A 14 2.94 11.39 6.88
C GLY A 14 2.68 10.37 5.78
N ASP A 15 3.45 9.27 5.74
CA ASP A 15 3.36 8.28 4.68
C ASP A 15 2.97 6.91 5.20
N ILE A 16 2.23 6.17 4.40
CA ILE A 16 1.93 4.76 4.66
C ILE A 16 2.55 3.97 3.53
N ILE A 17 3.45 3.06 3.85
CA ILE A 17 4.17 2.27 2.88
C ILE A 17 3.65 0.85 2.95
N VAL A 18 3.20 0.33 1.80
CA VAL A 18 2.67 -1.04 1.71
C VAL A 18 3.54 -1.81 0.75
N ASP A 19 4.01 -2.96 1.16
CA ASP A 19 4.85 -3.78 0.30
C ASP A 19 4.57 -5.27 0.50
N LEU A 20 4.94 -6.04 -0.51
CA LEU A 20 4.89 -7.49 -0.45
C LEU A 20 6.32 -7.99 -0.44
N PRO A 21 6.85 -8.41 0.73
CA PRO A 21 8.25 -8.82 0.83
C PRO A 21 8.58 -9.94 -0.14
N GLY A 22 9.78 -9.89 -0.70
CA GLY A 22 10.22 -10.88 -1.68
C GLY A 22 9.86 -10.55 -3.10
N THR A 23 9.18 -9.42 -3.31
CA THR A 23 8.79 -8.97 -4.65
C THR A 23 9.15 -7.51 -4.83
N SER A 24 8.94 -7.00 -6.04
CA SER A 24 9.15 -5.58 -6.31
C SER A 24 7.92 -4.74 -5.96
N TYR A 25 6.86 -5.37 -5.46
CA TYR A 25 5.63 -4.64 -5.17
C TYR A 25 5.78 -3.80 -3.91
N THR A 26 5.76 -2.49 -4.11
CA THR A 26 5.74 -1.54 -3.01
C THR A 26 5.00 -0.29 -3.50
N VAL A 27 4.27 0.34 -2.62
CA VAL A 27 3.57 1.58 -2.93
C VAL A 27 3.57 2.44 -1.68
N THR A 28 3.75 3.75 -1.89
CA THR A 28 3.73 4.72 -0.80
C THR A 28 2.53 5.62 -0.98
N TYR A 29 1.76 5.77 0.08
CA TYR A 29 0.62 6.68 0.12
C TYR A 29 0.95 7.83 1.04
N HIS A 30 0.71 9.04 0.56
CA HIS A 30 0.97 10.26 1.32
C HIS A 30 -0.34 10.99 1.58
N LYS A 31 -0.50 11.53 2.78
CA LYS A 31 -1.66 12.36 3.12
C LYS A 31 -1.22 13.83 3.11
N PRO A 32 -1.58 14.57 2.07
CA PRO A 32 -1.28 16.01 2.04
C PRO A 32 -2.04 16.74 3.14
N ALA A 33 -1.47 17.83 3.63
CA ALA A 33 -2.05 18.56 4.75
C ALA A 33 -3.44 19.11 4.47
N VAL A 34 -3.68 19.51 3.23
CA VAL A 34 -4.95 20.17 2.88
C VAL A 34 -5.85 19.32 2.00
N TYR A 35 -5.47 18.09 1.75
CA TYR A 35 -6.24 17.20 0.88
C TYR A 35 -6.84 16.08 1.74
N PRO A 36 -8.12 15.77 1.58
CA PRO A 36 -8.78 14.81 2.48
C PRO A 36 -8.53 13.34 2.16
N GLN A 37 -7.71 13.04 1.18
CA GLN A 37 -7.48 11.67 0.73
C GLN A 37 -6.01 11.37 0.63
N LEU A 38 -5.69 10.07 0.62
CA LEU A 38 -4.34 9.62 0.38
C LEU A 38 -4.01 9.73 -1.10
N LEU A 39 -2.75 10.03 -1.40
CA LEU A 39 -2.24 10.03 -2.77
C LEU A 39 -1.13 8.99 -2.88
N ALA A 40 -1.20 8.16 -3.89
CA ALA A 40 -0.15 7.19 -4.17
C ALA A 40 1.01 7.90 -4.86
N THR A 41 2.22 7.71 -4.35
CA THR A 41 3.38 8.41 -4.89
C THR A 41 4.36 7.52 -5.62
N TYR A 42 4.51 6.28 -5.17
CA TYR A 42 5.40 5.31 -5.83
C TYR A 42 4.61 4.05 -6.09
N LEU A 43 4.52 3.66 -7.33
CA LEU A 43 3.69 2.52 -7.76
C LEU A 43 4.55 1.52 -8.51
N PRO A 44 4.30 0.22 -8.35
CA PRO A 44 5.00 -0.76 -9.17
C PRO A 44 4.59 -0.58 -10.62
N GLY A 45 5.55 -0.77 -11.54
CA GLY A 45 5.31 -0.51 -12.94
C GLY A 45 4.79 -1.71 -13.71
N GLU A 46 4.93 -2.90 -13.19
CA GLU A 46 4.56 -4.12 -13.91
C GLU A 46 4.40 -5.27 -12.95
N ASP A 47 3.82 -6.37 -13.44
CA ASP A 47 3.63 -7.57 -12.64
C ASP A 47 4.97 -8.18 -12.27
N ASP A 48 5.04 -8.78 -11.09
CA ASP A 48 6.25 -9.43 -10.61
C ASP A 48 6.06 -10.95 -10.72
N PRO A 49 6.91 -11.65 -11.49
CA PRO A 49 6.74 -13.09 -11.67
C PRO A 49 7.04 -13.92 -10.42
N ARG A 50 7.59 -13.32 -9.38
CA ARG A 50 7.91 -14.02 -8.14
C ARG A 50 6.68 -14.26 -7.27
N THR A 51 5.53 -13.73 -7.67
CA THR A 51 4.28 -13.95 -6.96
C THR A 51 3.16 -14.14 -7.98
N GLU A 52 2.10 -14.83 -7.56
CA GLU A 52 0.93 -15.00 -8.40
C GLU A 52 0.04 -13.75 -8.38
N LEU A 53 0.29 -12.86 -7.45
CA LEU A 53 -0.50 -11.63 -7.34
C LEU A 53 -0.11 -10.69 -8.46
N THR A 54 -1.08 -10.18 -9.20
CA THR A 54 -0.79 -9.19 -10.23
C THR A 54 -0.59 -7.82 -9.60
N GLN A 55 0.03 -6.92 -10.34
CA GLN A 55 0.19 -5.54 -9.92
C GLN A 55 -1.15 -4.92 -9.52
N ALA A 56 -2.18 -5.13 -10.35
CA ALA A 56 -3.49 -4.56 -10.08
C ALA A 56 -4.11 -5.12 -8.80
N GLU A 57 -3.95 -6.42 -8.59
CA GLU A 57 -4.46 -7.05 -7.36
C GLU A 57 -3.72 -6.53 -6.12
N PHE A 58 -2.40 -6.41 -6.23
CA PHE A 58 -1.62 -5.85 -5.13
C PHE A 58 -2.08 -4.44 -4.80
N LEU A 59 -2.23 -3.59 -5.82
CA LEU A 59 -2.63 -2.20 -5.60
C LEU A 59 -4.02 -2.09 -5.01
N ALA A 60 -4.95 -2.96 -5.40
CA ALA A 60 -6.29 -2.95 -4.83
C ALA A 60 -6.26 -3.28 -3.34
N ARG A 61 -5.46 -4.26 -2.96
CA ARG A 61 -5.33 -4.65 -1.55
C ARG A 61 -4.59 -3.58 -0.75
N ALA A 62 -3.52 -3.04 -1.34
CA ALA A 62 -2.73 -2.00 -0.69
C ALA A 62 -3.56 -0.75 -0.42
N TRP A 63 -4.38 -0.35 -1.38
CA TRP A 63 -5.26 0.81 -1.24
C TRP A 63 -6.22 0.62 -0.05
N ARG A 64 -6.82 -0.56 0.04
CA ARG A 64 -7.75 -0.85 1.12
C ARG A 64 -7.05 -0.80 2.48
N LEU A 65 -5.88 -1.45 2.56
CA LEU A 65 -5.13 -1.49 3.81
C LEU A 65 -4.65 -0.11 4.22
N ALA A 66 -4.18 0.69 3.26
CA ALA A 66 -3.71 2.04 3.56
C ALA A 66 -4.84 2.93 4.04
N ASN A 67 -6.03 2.82 3.42
CA ASN A 67 -7.17 3.61 3.85
C ASN A 67 -7.66 3.20 5.23
N GLU A 68 -7.66 1.91 5.54
CA GLU A 68 -8.03 1.44 6.87
C GLU A 68 -7.08 1.99 7.92
N LYS A 69 -5.78 1.97 7.62
CA LYS A 69 -4.78 2.49 8.54
C LYS A 69 -4.93 4.01 8.71
N ALA A 70 -5.17 4.73 7.63
CA ALA A 70 -5.34 6.17 7.69
C ALA A 70 -6.56 6.56 8.52
N ARG A 71 -7.65 5.80 8.43
CA ARG A 71 -8.82 6.04 9.27
C ARG A 71 -8.51 5.74 10.73
N GLU A 72 -7.78 4.66 10.98
CA GLU A 72 -7.37 4.29 12.33
C GLU A 72 -6.53 5.38 12.96
N LEU A 73 -5.71 6.06 12.15
CA LEU A 73 -4.84 7.14 12.62
C LEU A 73 -5.53 8.52 12.58
N ASP A 74 -6.79 8.56 12.18
CA ASP A 74 -7.56 9.79 12.02
C ASP A 74 -6.98 10.74 10.97
N TRP A 75 -6.32 10.18 9.98
CA TRP A 75 -5.78 10.99 8.88
C TRP A 75 -6.86 11.33 7.86
N ILE A 76 -7.82 10.41 7.68
CA ILE A 76 -8.94 10.59 6.75
C ILE A 76 -10.23 10.16 7.45
N VAL A 77 -11.35 10.48 6.86
CA VAL A 77 -12.66 10.18 7.44
C VAL A 77 -13.15 8.78 7.12
#